data_be6424745a11cdc39fe9e7ecf9082e99
#
_entry.id   be6424745a11cdc39fe9e7ecf9082e99
#
_cell.length_a   1.000
_cell.length_b   1.000
_cell.length_c   1.000
_cell.angle_alpha   90.00
_cell.angle_beta   90.00
_cell.angle_gamma   90.00
#
_symmetry.space_group_name_H-M   'P 1'
#
loop_
_entity.id
_entity.type
_entity.pdbx_description
1 polymer ?
#
loop_
_entity_poly.entity_id
_entity_poly.type
_entity_poly.pdbx_seq_one_letter_code
_entity_poly.pdbx_strand_id
1 'polypeptide(L)'
;MKPTATATDTTDATAQPLARYAAWRRAGDFIFLSGVIAVNPTAKLIVRGFDDIPPEAQARLGRSFEFSTDLREGPILAQSWFVLNSIRATIEAAGGQMHDVVKLVQYFKNLDHFPHYSRVRTLVFPGEPPTSTVVEVSGMLPTPDILIEVEATAYLPLKAGA
;
A
#
# COMPACT_ATOMS: atom_id res chain seq x y z
N MET A 1 -34.25 23.03 4.18
CA MET A 1 -33.83 21.64 3.89
C MET A 1 -32.38 21.65 3.46
N LYS A 2 -31.46 21.15 4.32
CA LYS A 2 -30.05 20.96 3.96
C LYS A 2 -29.94 19.63 3.20
N PRO A 3 -29.19 19.55 2.09
CA PRO A 3 -28.93 18.27 1.46
C PRO A 3 -27.97 17.46 2.35
N THR A 4 -28.37 16.25 2.64
CA THR A 4 -27.60 15.22 3.31
C THR A 4 -26.38 14.90 2.44
N ALA A 5 -25.20 15.09 2.97
CA ALA A 5 -23.96 14.66 2.30
C ALA A 5 -23.99 13.14 2.20
N THR A 6 -24.10 12.65 0.98
CA THR A 6 -23.92 11.24 0.64
C THR A 6 -22.46 10.87 0.92
N ALA A 7 -22.24 9.83 1.70
CA ALA A 7 -20.92 9.26 1.91
C ALA A 7 -20.32 8.92 0.54
N THR A 8 -19.28 9.62 0.16
CA THR A 8 -18.51 9.33 -1.05
C THR A 8 -17.76 8.03 -0.84
N ASP A 9 -18.09 7.09 -1.70
CA ASP A 9 -17.48 5.79 -1.87
C ASP A 9 -15.95 5.91 -1.94
N THR A 10 -15.24 5.31 -0.98
CA THR A 10 -13.77 5.37 -0.85
C THR A 10 -13.05 4.34 -1.71
N THR A 11 -13.61 3.97 -2.86
CA THR A 11 -13.14 2.85 -3.69
C THR A 11 -12.16 3.22 -4.81
N ASP A 12 -11.64 4.42 -4.88
CA ASP A 12 -10.55 4.73 -5.84
C ASP A 12 -9.18 4.64 -5.17
N ALA A 13 -8.84 3.43 -4.70
CA ALA A 13 -7.57 3.12 -4.04
C ALA A 13 -6.44 2.78 -5.04
N THR A 14 -6.64 2.99 -6.34
CA THR A 14 -5.56 2.83 -7.31
C THR A 14 -4.47 3.84 -7.03
N ALA A 15 -3.21 3.38 -7.03
CA ALA A 15 -2.07 4.26 -6.83
C ALA A 15 -2.02 5.30 -7.95
N GLN A 16 -2.48 6.51 -7.65
CA GLN A 16 -2.40 7.64 -8.60
C GLN A 16 -0.98 8.21 -8.56
N PRO A 17 -0.32 8.42 -9.72
CA PRO A 17 0.98 9.03 -9.76
C PRO A 17 0.96 10.44 -9.15
N LEU A 18 1.88 10.70 -8.24
CA LEU A 18 2.06 12.03 -7.63
C LEU A 18 2.91 12.97 -8.49
N ALA A 19 3.48 12.45 -9.58
CA ALA A 19 4.31 13.17 -10.55
C ALA A 19 4.12 12.56 -11.95
N ARG A 20 4.90 13.02 -12.94
CA ARG A 20 4.81 12.53 -14.31
C ARG A 20 5.51 11.17 -14.47
N TYR A 21 4.83 10.09 -14.05
CA TYR A 21 5.23 8.70 -14.30
C TYR A 21 3.98 7.81 -14.41
N ALA A 22 4.12 6.61 -14.93
CA ALA A 22 3.03 5.64 -14.99
C ALA A 22 2.89 4.93 -13.64
N ALA A 23 1.66 4.73 -13.16
CA ALA A 23 1.42 3.94 -11.95
C ALA A 23 1.88 2.49 -12.15
N TRP A 24 1.69 1.96 -13.34
CA TRP A 24 2.17 0.64 -13.74
C TRP A 24 2.37 0.55 -15.26
N ARG A 25 3.15 -0.43 -15.69
CA ARG A 25 3.35 -0.76 -17.10
C ARG A 25 3.40 -2.27 -17.30
N ARG A 26 2.84 -2.71 -18.43
CA ARG A 26 2.94 -4.10 -18.88
C ARG A 26 4.13 -4.25 -19.82
N ALA A 27 4.88 -5.35 -19.65
CA ALA A 27 5.88 -5.82 -20.61
C ALA A 27 5.73 -7.35 -20.74
N GLY A 28 5.15 -7.79 -21.87
CA GLY A 28 4.75 -9.20 -22.03
C GLY A 28 3.77 -9.62 -20.94
N ASP A 29 4.10 -10.69 -20.24
CA ASP A 29 3.29 -11.24 -19.14
C ASP A 29 3.55 -10.59 -17.79
N PHE A 30 4.43 -9.59 -17.71
CA PHE A 30 4.75 -8.92 -16.48
C PHE A 30 4.07 -7.55 -16.37
N ILE A 31 3.62 -7.24 -15.16
CA ILE A 31 3.15 -5.92 -14.75
C ILE A 31 4.17 -5.36 -13.76
N PHE A 32 4.73 -4.21 -14.08
CA PHE A 32 5.67 -3.47 -13.24
C PHE A 32 4.94 -2.28 -12.63
N LEU A 33 4.90 -2.19 -11.32
CA LEU A 33 4.34 -1.06 -10.59
C LEU A 33 5.45 -0.09 -10.19
N SER A 34 5.15 1.19 -10.25
CA SER A 34 6.00 2.21 -9.60
C SER A 34 5.94 2.06 -8.10
N GLY A 35 6.92 2.64 -7.40
CA GLY A 35 6.92 2.71 -5.95
C GLY A 35 5.67 3.40 -5.42
N VAL A 36 5.03 2.80 -4.44
CA VAL A 36 3.80 3.28 -3.79
C VAL A 36 4.15 3.74 -2.39
N ILE A 37 3.78 4.97 -2.07
CA ILE A 37 3.88 5.55 -0.73
C ILE A 37 2.49 5.77 -0.14
N ALA A 38 2.42 5.96 1.17
CA ALA A 38 1.15 6.10 1.88
C ALA A 38 0.58 7.54 1.80
N VAL A 39 0.23 7.96 0.59
CA VAL A 39 -0.45 9.21 0.31
C VAL A 39 -1.80 8.91 -0.32
N ASN A 40 -2.87 9.40 0.30
CA ASN A 40 -4.20 9.35 -0.31
C ASN A 40 -4.20 10.31 -1.52
N PRO A 41 -4.36 9.83 -2.76
CA PRO A 41 -4.20 10.66 -3.95
C PRO A 41 -5.33 11.67 -4.12
N THR A 42 -6.53 11.34 -3.67
CA THR A 42 -7.72 12.21 -3.77
C THR A 42 -7.67 13.32 -2.73
N ALA A 43 -7.40 12.98 -1.48
CA ALA A 43 -7.31 13.94 -0.38
C ALA A 43 -5.97 14.69 -0.35
N LYS A 44 -4.93 14.18 -1.05
CA LYS A 44 -3.53 14.65 -0.99
C LYS A 44 -2.99 14.72 0.44
N LEU A 45 -3.37 13.73 1.24
CA LEU A 45 -2.98 13.60 2.64
C LEU A 45 -2.11 12.38 2.85
N ILE A 46 -1.09 12.52 3.69
CA ILE A 46 -0.25 11.41 4.14
C ILE A 46 -1.03 10.63 5.20
N VAL A 47 -1.00 9.31 5.10
CA VAL A 47 -1.52 8.41 6.13
C VAL A 47 -0.57 8.46 7.33
N ARG A 48 -1.05 8.94 8.47
CA ARG A 48 -0.24 9.19 9.67
C ARG A 48 -0.49 8.21 10.80
N GLY A 49 -1.60 7.46 10.75
CA GLY A 49 -1.97 6.52 11.79
C GLY A 49 -3.29 5.82 11.53
N PHE A 50 -3.79 5.17 12.56
CA PHE A 50 -5.02 4.37 12.47
C PHE A 50 -6.25 5.17 12.04
N ASP A 51 -6.34 6.44 12.42
CA ASP A 51 -7.50 7.28 12.09
C ASP A 51 -7.62 7.60 10.59
N ASP A 52 -6.56 7.37 9.81
CA ASP A 52 -6.51 7.61 8.38
C ASP A 52 -6.84 6.37 7.53
N ILE A 53 -7.18 5.26 8.16
CA ILE A 53 -7.55 4.01 7.50
C ILE A 53 -8.91 3.50 7.98
N PRO A 54 -9.62 2.67 7.18
CA PRO A 54 -10.94 2.18 7.52
C PRO A 54 -11.00 1.41 8.85
N PRO A 55 -12.11 1.47 9.62
CA PRO A 55 -12.24 0.79 10.91
C PRO A 55 -11.99 -0.72 10.87
N GLU A 56 -12.40 -1.40 9.80
CA GLU A 56 -12.14 -2.82 9.61
C GLU A 56 -10.64 -3.13 9.44
N ALA A 57 -9.89 -2.22 8.80
CA ALA A 57 -8.44 -2.34 8.71
C ALA A 57 -7.78 -2.10 10.06
N GLN A 58 -8.22 -1.09 10.81
CA GLN A 58 -7.74 -0.82 12.17
C GLN A 58 -7.86 -2.05 13.07
N ALA A 59 -9.03 -2.71 13.05
CA ALA A 59 -9.30 -3.91 13.83
C ALA A 59 -8.37 -5.07 13.41
N ARG A 60 -8.18 -5.30 12.11
CA ARG A 60 -7.29 -6.35 11.58
C ARG A 60 -5.83 -6.12 11.92
N LEU A 61 -5.40 -4.86 11.98
CA LEU A 61 -4.04 -4.47 12.32
C LEU A 61 -3.78 -4.46 13.84
N GLY A 62 -4.82 -4.62 14.65
CA GLY A 62 -4.71 -4.70 16.09
C GLY A 62 -4.58 -3.34 16.77
N ARG A 63 -5.36 -2.34 16.31
CA ARG A 63 -5.49 -1.07 17.05
C ARG A 63 -5.86 -1.38 18.49
N SER A 64 -5.06 -0.89 19.44
CA SER A 64 -5.21 -1.21 20.86
C SER A 64 -6.11 -0.23 21.61
N PHE A 65 -6.31 0.97 21.09
CA PHE A 65 -6.92 2.13 21.75
C PHE A 65 -6.12 2.60 22.99
N GLU A 66 -4.91 2.08 23.15
CA GLU A 66 -3.97 2.55 24.16
C GLU A 66 -3.04 3.58 23.49
N PHE A 67 -3.09 4.81 24.00
CA PHE A 67 -2.53 5.99 23.34
C PHE A 67 -1.04 5.82 22.97
N SER A 68 -0.21 5.39 23.89
CA SER A 68 1.23 5.29 23.66
C SER A 68 1.60 4.18 22.67
N THR A 69 0.88 3.08 22.68
CA THR A 69 1.07 1.97 21.74
C THR A 69 0.64 2.38 20.33
N ASP A 70 -0.56 2.93 20.20
CA ASP A 70 -1.12 3.32 18.91
C ASP A 70 -0.36 4.49 18.29
N LEU A 71 0.16 5.41 19.11
CA LEU A 71 1.01 6.51 18.61
C LEU A 71 2.34 6.00 18.03
N ARG A 72 2.91 4.95 18.61
CA ARG A 72 4.20 4.40 18.18
C ARG A 72 4.07 3.42 17.02
N GLU A 73 3.08 2.53 17.04
CA GLU A 73 2.93 1.47 16.06
C GLU A 73 1.97 1.82 14.93
N GLY A 74 0.97 2.66 15.21
CA GLY A 74 -0.08 3.06 14.27
C GLY A 74 0.44 3.64 12.96
N PRO A 75 1.41 4.55 12.95
CA PRO A 75 1.90 5.15 11.70
C PRO A 75 2.43 4.11 10.72
N ILE A 76 3.33 3.23 11.14
CA ILE A 76 3.90 2.22 10.24
C ILE A 76 2.89 1.13 9.86
N LEU A 77 2.02 0.70 10.77
CA LEU A 77 0.97 -0.28 10.46
C LEU A 77 -0.02 0.29 9.45
N ALA A 78 -0.48 1.52 9.64
CA ALA A 78 -1.42 2.18 8.73
C ALA A 78 -0.80 2.43 7.35
N GLN A 79 0.45 2.93 7.29
CA GLN A 79 1.15 3.14 6.03
C GLN A 79 1.39 1.82 5.29
N SER A 80 1.80 0.77 5.98
CA SER A 80 2.01 -0.56 5.40
C SER A 80 0.73 -1.11 4.80
N TRP A 81 -0.39 -1.01 5.52
CA TRP A 81 -1.69 -1.44 5.02
C TRP A 81 -2.10 -0.64 3.78
N PHE A 82 -2.00 0.69 3.84
CA PHE A 82 -2.40 1.57 2.75
C PHE A 82 -1.61 1.27 1.47
N VAL A 83 -0.28 1.14 1.56
CA VAL A 83 0.60 0.83 0.44
C VAL A 83 0.25 -0.52 -0.19
N LEU A 84 0.11 -1.58 0.61
CA LEU A 84 -0.21 -2.91 0.10
C LEU A 84 -1.63 -2.98 -0.47
N ASN A 85 -2.58 -2.25 0.11
CA ASN A 85 -3.94 -2.16 -0.43
C ASN A 85 -3.98 -1.37 -1.76
N SER A 86 -3.18 -0.32 -1.89
CA SER A 86 -3.04 0.43 -3.15
C SER A 86 -2.39 -0.41 -4.26
N ILE A 87 -1.40 -1.25 -3.92
CA ILE A 87 -0.83 -2.23 -4.84
C ILE A 87 -1.91 -3.22 -5.29
N ARG A 88 -2.72 -3.76 -4.36
CA ARG A 88 -3.84 -4.64 -4.68
C ARG A 88 -4.79 -3.99 -5.69
N ALA A 89 -5.27 -2.79 -5.40
CA ALA A 89 -6.20 -2.09 -6.27
C ALA A 89 -5.61 -1.84 -7.67
N THR A 90 -4.32 -1.52 -7.77
CA THR A 90 -3.63 -1.33 -9.04
C THR A 90 -3.52 -2.63 -9.83
N ILE A 91 -3.20 -3.75 -9.19
CA ILE A 91 -3.14 -5.08 -9.83
C ILE A 91 -4.53 -5.52 -10.30
N GLU A 92 -5.57 -5.31 -9.49
CA GLU A 92 -6.96 -5.61 -9.85
C GLU A 92 -7.43 -4.76 -11.04
N ALA A 93 -7.08 -3.48 -11.08
CA ALA A 93 -7.34 -2.61 -12.24
C ALA A 93 -6.61 -3.07 -13.51
N ALA A 94 -5.46 -3.73 -13.39
CA ALA A 94 -4.74 -4.36 -14.50
C ALA A 94 -5.31 -5.75 -14.89
N GLY A 95 -6.34 -6.24 -14.19
CA GLY A 95 -7.01 -7.51 -14.46
C GLY A 95 -6.44 -8.71 -13.70
N GLY A 96 -5.57 -8.48 -12.72
CA GLY A 96 -4.93 -9.51 -11.88
C GLY A 96 -5.51 -9.57 -10.47
N GLN A 97 -4.82 -10.30 -9.62
CA GLN A 97 -5.12 -10.47 -8.21
C GLN A 97 -3.83 -10.38 -7.39
N MET A 98 -3.95 -10.20 -6.08
CA MET A 98 -2.77 -10.01 -5.22
C MET A 98 -1.80 -11.19 -5.23
N HIS A 99 -2.27 -12.42 -5.46
CA HIS A 99 -1.40 -13.60 -5.60
C HIS A 99 -0.59 -13.65 -6.89
N ASP A 100 -0.91 -12.81 -7.89
CA ASP A 100 -0.10 -12.67 -9.11
C ASP A 100 1.18 -11.85 -8.87
N VAL A 101 1.28 -11.17 -7.73
CA VAL A 101 2.50 -10.45 -7.33
C VAL A 101 3.59 -11.46 -7.02
N VAL A 102 4.69 -11.39 -7.77
CA VAL A 102 5.82 -12.33 -7.66
C VAL A 102 7.03 -11.72 -6.97
N LYS A 103 7.11 -10.39 -6.91
CA LYS A 103 8.22 -9.68 -6.29
C LYS A 103 7.75 -8.40 -5.61
N LEU A 104 8.32 -8.13 -4.42
CA LEU A 104 8.26 -6.85 -3.73
C LEU A 104 9.66 -6.33 -3.46
N VAL A 105 9.86 -5.02 -3.65
CA VAL A 105 11.01 -4.29 -3.11
C VAL A 105 10.46 -3.25 -2.14
N GLN A 106 10.95 -3.28 -0.91
CA GLN A 106 10.48 -2.44 0.17
C GLN A 106 11.60 -1.53 0.64
N TYR A 107 11.33 -0.23 0.58
CA TYR A 107 12.24 0.81 1.05
C TYR A 107 11.71 1.35 2.37
N PHE A 108 12.54 1.32 3.40
CA PHE A 108 12.20 1.82 4.73
C PHE A 108 13.06 3.02 5.10
N LYS A 109 12.46 3.96 5.79
CA LYS A 109 13.21 5.04 6.43
C LYS A 109 13.99 4.53 7.66
N ASN A 110 13.48 3.48 8.33
CA ASN A 110 14.11 2.81 9.45
C ASN A 110 13.70 1.34 9.43
N LEU A 111 14.67 0.43 9.45
CA LEU A 111 14.44 -1.02 9.44
C LEU A 111 13.79 -1.55 10.72
N ASP A 112 13.78 -0.79 11.80
CA ASP A 112 13.01 -1.12 13.01
C ASP A 112 11.50 -1.23 12.73
N HIS A 113 11.03 -0.65 11.63
CA HIS A 113 9.65 -0.75 11.16
C HIS A 113 9.34 -2.08 10.46
N PHE A 114 10.33 -2.83 10.03
CA PHE A 114 10.13 -4.07 9.27
C PHE A 114 9.27 -5.11 9.98
N PRO A 115 9.40 -5.39 11.29
CA PRO A 115 8.54 -6.36 11.97
C PRO A 115 7.05 -6.00 11.88
N HIS A 116 6.70 -4.72 11.98
CA HIS A 116 5.32 -4.24 11.86
C HIS A 116 4.78 -4.43 10.43
N TYR A 117 5.55 -4.01 9.43
CA TYR A 117 5.23 -4.27 8.02
C TYR A 117 5.08 -5.77 7.73
N SER A 118 5.97 -6.61 8.24
CA SER A 118 5.92 -8.05 8.03
C SER A 118 4.61 -8.67 8.53
N ARG A 119 4.08 -8.20 9.66
CA ARG A 119 2.74 -8.61 10.15
C ARG A 119 1.65 -8.25 9.13
N VAL A 120 1.65 -7.02 8.62
CA VAL A 120 0.67 -6.56 7.61
C VAL A 120 0.82 -7.37 6.32
N ARG A 121 2.05 -7.60 5.86
CA ARG A 121 2.32 -8.41 4.66
C ARG A 121 1.76 -9.83 4.79
N THR A 122 1.89 -10.46 5.94
CA THR A 122 1.32 -11.79 6.20
C THR A 122 -0.20 -11.81 6.10
N LEU A 123 -0.88 -10.74 6.52
CA LEU A 123 -2.34 -10.62 6.36
C LEU A 123 -2.76 -10.45 4.89
N VAL A 124 -1.90 -9.83 4.09
CA VAL A 124 -2.19 -9.55 2.67
C VAL A 124 -1.83 -10.74 1.78
N PHE A 125 -0.80 -11.49 2.12
CA PHE A 125 -0.35 -12.70 1.43
C PHE A 125 -0.46 -13.93 2.34
N PRO A 126 -1.67 -14.47 2.55
CA PRO A 126 -1.87 -15.60 3.46
C PRO A 126 -1.36 -16.95 2.90
N GLY A 127 -1.13 -17.02 1.58
CA GLY A 127 -0.58 -18.20 0.89
C GLY A 127 0.91 -18.08 0.65
N GLU A 128 1.36 -18.47 -0.55
CA GLU A 128 2.75 -18.33 -0.97
C GLU A 128 3.13 -16.86 -1.10
N PRO A 129 4.14 -16.37 -0.36
CA PRO A 129 4.53 -14.97 -0.42
C PRO A 129 5.37 -14.68 -1.67
N PRO A 130 5.34 -13.44 -2.19
CA PRO A 130 6.25 -13.02 -3.24
C PRO A 130 7.71 -12.99 -2.76
N THR A 131 8.66 -13.02 -3.70
CA THR A 131 10.06 -12.72 -3.39
C THR A 131 10.18 -11.31 -2.83
N SER A 132 11.15 -11.07 -1.96
CA SER A 132 11.23 -9.85 -1.18
C SER A 132 12.67 -9.33 -1.10
N THR A 133 12.82 -8.02 -1.32
CA THR A 133 14.06 -7.28 -1.05
C THR A 133 13.75 -6.11 -0.13
N VAL A 134 14.51 -5.96 0.94
CA VAL A 134 14.32 -4.92 1.95
C VAL A 134 15.54 -4.02 2.00
N VAL A 135 15.31 -2.70 1.94
CA VAL A 135 16.38 -1.68 1.91
C VAL A 135 16.05 -0.55 2.86
N GLU A 136 17.03 -0.12 3.64
CA GLU A 136 16.96 1.16 4.35
C GLU A 136 17.48 2.28 3.45
N VAL A 137 16.81 3.42 3.45
CA VAL A 137 17.16 4.59 2.64
C VAL A 137 17.35 5.82 3.52
N SER A 138 18.20 6.74 3.09
CA SER A 138 18.53 7.97 3.84
C SER A 138 17.38 8.97 3.93
N GLY A 139 16.40 8.89 3.03
CA GLY A 139 15.25 9.79 2.99
C GLY A 139 14.15 9.28 2.09
N MET A 140 12.96 9.83 2.27
CA MET A 140 11.75 9.54 1.53
C MET A 140 11.15 10.83 0.96
N LEU A 141 10.54 10.73 -0.21
CA LEU A 141 9.73 11.80 -0.78
C LEU A 141 8.24 11.54 -0.47
N PRO A 142 7.41 12.60 -0.36
CA PRO A 142 7.77 14.03 -0.42
C PRO A 142 8.26 14.58 0.92
N THR A 143 8.11 13.85 2.01
CA THR A 143 8.43 14.33 3.36
C THR A 143 8.98 13.21 4.25
N PRO A 144 9.64 13.57 5.38
CA PRO A 144 10.09 12.60 6.38
C PRO A 144 8.97 11.77 7.05
N ASP A 145 7.71 12.16 6.89
CA ASP A 145 6.57 11.42 7.44
C ASP A 145 6.25 10.13 6.67
N ILE A 146 6.80 9.97 5.47
CA ILE A 146 6.74 8.72 4.73
C ILE A 146 7.75 7.75 5.35
N LEU A 147 7.24 6.62 5.83
CA LEU A 147 8.03 5.62 6.55
C LEU A 147 8.41 4.42 5.68
N ILE A 148 7.61 4.17 4.63
CA ILE A 148 7.76 3.03 3.73
C ILE A 148 7.33 3.39 2.31
N GLU A 149 8.06 2.83 1.33
CA GLU A 149 7.67 2.76 -0.07
C GLU A 149 7.80 1.32 -0.55
N VAL A 150 6.87 0.86 -1.38
CA VAL A 150 6.90 -0.50 -1.92
C VAL A 150 6.67 -0.47 -3.42
N GLU A 151 7.55 -1.10 -4.17
CA GLU A 151 7.32 -1.44 -5.57
C GLU A 151 6.97 -2.92 -5.72
N ALA A 152 6.18 -3.25 -6.72
CA ALA A 152 5.75 -4.62 -6.98
C ALA A 152 5.92 -5.00 -8.45
N THR A 153 6.19 -6.28 -8.68
CA THR A 153 6.10 -6.90 -9.99
C THR A 153 5.12 -8.06 -9.91
N ALA A 154 4.17 -8.10 -10.85
CA ALA A 154 3.22 -9.21 -10.96
C ALA A 154 3.44 -9.98 -12.27
N TYR A 155 3.18 -11.28 -12.24
CA TYR A 155 3.12 -12.15 -13.41
C TYR A 155 1.65 -12.38 -13.76
N LEU A 156 1.22 -11.85 -14.89
CA LEU A 156 -0.16 -11.88 -15.36
C LEU A 156 -0.17 -12.18 -16.86
N PRO A 157 -0.15 -13.46 -17.24
CA PRO A 157 -0.10 -13.87 -18.63
C PRO A 157 -1.24 -13.28 -19.47
N LEU A 158 -0.91 -12.87 -20.67
CA LEU A 158 -1.91 -12.48 -21.66
C LEU A 158 -2.78 -13.71 -21.98
N LYS A 159 -4.10 -13.53 -21.93
CA LYS A 159 -5.01 -14.59 -22.36
C LYS A 159 -4.77 -14.88 -23.85
N ALA A 160 -4.60 -16.15 -24.19
CA ALA A 160 -4.47 -16.55 -25.59
C ALA A 160 -5.71 -16.10 -26.38
N GLY A 161 -5.51 -15.23 -27.37
CA GLY A 161 -6.59 -14.76 -28.24
C GLY A 161 -7.22 -13.39 -27.89
N ALA A 162 -6.54 -12.55 -27.10
CA ALA A 162 -6.94 -11.15 -26.89
C ALA A 162 -6.21 -10.22 -27.87
#